data_80596c2cd7d4311951c58e371a51a688
#
_entry.id   80596c2cd7d4311951c58e371a51a688
#
_cell.length_a   1.000
_cell.length_b   1.000
_cell.length_c   1.000
_cell.angle_alpha   90.00
_cell.angle_beta   90.00
_cell.angle_gamma   90.00
#
_symmetry.space_group_name_H-M   'P 1'
#
loop_
_entity.id
_entity.type
_entity.pdbx_description
1 polymer ?
#
loop_
_entity_poly.entity_id
_entity_poly.type
_entity_poly.pdbx_seq_one_letter_code
_entity_poly.pdbx_strand_id
1 'polypeptide(L)'
;MVLNIPLLLSGVLVPIVLSVLLPFLGRSLGKKSITAIAFILLLYPLALTVFFTIQTGLREPVVDPVIFQSDSLGSFSALLDPLSAPLAISIGLVTTLIAAYSLPYMEHRFEEMEKEKISAPDWGTYYMLYVMFSAAMMGTVLSTNLVEFYIFLELSLLPSFLLIAFYGYGNRERIALMYLIWTHVGALVFLIGSLIVGLSAGTFDFYDPISLQPNMGLGSAVSPALRLPVAIAMVLGLFVKLAILGVHIWLPYAHAEAPTPVSALLSPNLIGIAGYALVRVAYTLFPDEFSHLTNYMLPLALLTIIYGGLMALAQDDFKRLLAYSSISQMGYLLLGISTLTTAGIAGAMVHYAAHAVGKALLFTTAGVLIVQLHGLRSISKMGGIAPKMPLTASLALIGFMHITGIPPSLGLWSEVLIISGAAGSVLSKSAIAFIGLLIALLIGIGLSTAYAFLTMKRIFFGQPSEAALKAKEAGWNLLAPMAIIAAAGVLLFIWPSILIDPLVSLLSSLLG
;
A
#
# COMPACT_ATOMS: atom_id res chain seq x y z
N MET A 1 -24.35 10.08 -1.19
CA MET A 1 -25.11 9.73 0.04
C MET A 1 -24.43 10.37 1.24
N VAL A 2 -25.07 11.31 1.94
CA VAL A 2 -24.56 11.88 3.19
C VAL A 2 -25.13 11.09 4.36
N LEU A 3 -24.25 10.67 5.29
CA LEU A 3 -24.65 9.91 6.47
C LEU A 3 -25.15 10.85 7.57
N ASN A 4 -26.04 10.36 8.45
CA ASN A 4 -26.52 11.12 9.61
C ASN A 4 -25.58 11.04 10.83
N ILE A 5 -24.68 10.06 10.84
CA ILE A 5 -23.69 9.83 11.90
C ILE A 5 -22.35 9.50 11.24
N PRO A 6 -21.20 9.82 11.87
CA PRO A 6 -19.88 9.66 11.28
C PRO A 6 -19.43 8.19 11.31
N LEU A 7 -20.05 7.34 10.49
CA LEU A 7 -19.76 5.89 10.47
C LEU A 7 -18.38 5.56 9.88
N LEU A 8 -18.01 6.20 8.78
CA LEU A 8 -16.71 5.96 8.14
C LEU A 8 -15.56 6.37 9.08
N LEU A 9 -15.68 7.54 9.68
CA LEU A 9 -14.69 8.04 10.64
C LEU A 9 -14.67 7.20 11.92
N SER A 10 -15.83 6.69 12.37
CA SER A 10 -15.87 5.74 13.50
C SER A 10 -15.08 4.47 13.18
N GLY A 11 -15.06 4.00 11.92
CA GLY A 11 -14.21 2.91 11.46
C GLY A 11 -12.71 3.19 11.59
N VAL A 12 -12.32 4.46 11.68
CA VAL A 12 -10.94 4.89 11.92
C VAL A 12 -10.68 5.12 13.40
N LEU A 13 -11.48 5.96 14.04
CA LEU A 13 -11.23 6.44 15.41
C LEU A 13 -11.47 5.36 16.48
N VAL A 14 -12.51 4.52 16.32
CA VAL A 14 -12.81 3.46 17.31
C VAL A 14 -11.65 2.47 17.42
N PRO A 15 -11.09 1.90 16.32
CA PRO A 15 -9.90 1.06 16.43
C PRO A 15 -8.70 1.79 17.06
N ILE A 16 -8.42 3.05 16.70
CA ILE A 16 -7.31 3.82 17.26
C ILE A 16 -7.48 3.96 18.78
N VAL A 17 -8.63 4.46 19.22
CA VAL A 17 -8.88 4.73 20.66
C VAL A 17 -8.88 3.45 21.47
N LEU A 18 -9.58 2.42 21.01
CA LEU A 18 -9.66 1.15 21.76
C LEU A 18 -8.35 0.37 21.72
N SER A 19 -7.51 0.55 20.72
CA SER A 19 -6.19 -0.10 20.68
C SER A 19 -5.29 0.30 21.84
N VAL A 20 -5.44 1.53 22.37
CA VAL A 20 -4.68 2.03 23.53
C VAL A 20 -4.92 1.18 24.79
N LEU A 21 -6.05 0.48 24.85
CA LEU A 21 -6.36 -0.42 25.96
C LEU A 21 -5.65 -1.78 25.87
N LEU A 22 -5.17 -2.18 24.68
CA LEU A 22 -4.60 -3.51 24.45
C LEU A 22 -3.37 -3.82 25.33
N PRO A 23 -2.43 -2.90 25.61
CA PRO A 23 -1.32 -3.17 26.54
C PRO A 23 -1.78 -3.46 27.96
N PHE A 24 -2.85 -2.83 28.41
CA PHE A 24 -3.44 -3.07 29.74
C PHE A 24 -4.15 -4.42 29.79
N LEU A 25 -4.94 -4.71 28.76
CA LEU A 25 -5.64 -6.00 28.61
C LEU A 25 -4.66 -7.15 28.39
N GLY A 26 -3.52 -6.92 27.72
CA GLY A 26 -2.50 -7.93 27.47
C GLY A 26 -1.86 -8.51 28.75
N ARG A 27 -1.94 -7.77 29.85
CA ARG A 27 -1.45 -8.24 31.16
C ARG A 27 -2.38 -9.28 31.82
N SER A 28 -3.67 -9.25 31.49
CA SER A 28 -4.69 -10.12 32.09
C SER A 28 -5.24 -11.16 31.10
N LEU A 29 -5.22 -10.83 29.81
CA LEU A 29 -5.73 -11.71 28.74
C LEU A 29 -4.59 -12.42 28.04
N GLY A 30 -4.82 -13.66 27.62
CA GLY A 30 -3.86 -14.42 26.82
C GLY A 30 -3.72 -13.88 25.38
N LYS A 31 -2.60 -14.18 24.73
CA LYS A 31 -2.26 -13.77 23.37
C LYS A 31 -3.37 -14.01 22.35
N LYS A 32 -4.12 -15.13 22.43
CA LYS A 32 -5.24 -15.44 21.53
C LYS A 32 -6.39 -14.45 21.67
N SER A 33 -6.71 -14.03 22.91
CA SER A 33 -7.78 -13.07 23.17
C SER A 33 -7.43 -11.68 22.66
N ILE A 34 -6.19 -11.23 22.85
CA ILE A 34 -5.69 -9.95 22.32
C ILE A 34 -5.71 -9.95 20.79
N THR A 35 -5.27 -11.04 20.16
CA THR A 35 -5.37 -11.20 18.70
C THR A 35 -6.82 -11.12 18.21
N ALA A 36 -7.76 -11.79 18.88
CA ALA A 36 -9.17 -11.76 18.53
C ALA A 36 -9.76 -10.34 18.66
N ILE A 37 -9.40 -9.60 19.69
CA ILE A 37 -9.83 -8.20 19.86
C ILE A 37 -9.27 -7.34 18.72
N ALA A 38 -7.97 -7.44 18.42
CA ALA A 38 -7.35 -6.69 17.32
C ALA A 38 -7.99 -7.04 15.97
N PHE A 39 -8.29 -8.31 15.72
CA PHE A 39 -9.00 -8.76 14.52
C PHE A 39 -10.40 -8.12 14.41
N ILE A 40 -11.18 -8.11 15.50
CA ILE A 40 -12.52 -7.50 15.51
C ILE A 40 -12.44 -5.99 15.28
N LEU A 41 -11.47 -5.31 15.92
CA LEU A 41 -11.26 -3.86 15.71
C LEU A 41 -10.95 -3.52 14.25
N LEU A 42 -10.22 -4.38 13.53
CA LEU A 42 -9.89 -4.16 12.12
C LEU A 42 -10.99 -4.69 11.16
N LEU A 43 -11.77 -5.68 11.58
CA LEU A 43 -12.92 -6.16 10.81
C LEU A 43 -14.00 -5.08 10.71
N TYR A 44 -14.14 -4.21 11.72
CA TYR A 44 -15.16 -3.16 11.75
C TYR A 44 -15.02 -2.18 10.57
N PRO A 45 -13.89 -1.49 10.33
CA PRO A 45 -13.73 -0.61 9.16
C PRO A 45 -13.86 -1.36 7.83
N LEU A 46 -13.37 -2.61 7.74
CA LEU A 46 -13.55 -3.44 6.55
C LEU A 46 -15.05 -3.69 6.28
N ALA A 47 -15.79 -4.07 7.29
CA ALA A 47 -17.24 -4.34 7.15
C ALA A 47 -18.00 -3.08 6.71
N LEU A 48 -17.67 -1.90 7.26
CA LEU A 48 -18.28 -0.64 6.85
C LEU A 48 -17.96 -0.29 5.39
N THR A 49 -16.69 -0.37 4.98
CA THR A 49 -16.29 -0.03 3.62
C THR A 49 -16.93 -0.98 2.60
N VAL A 50 -16.96 -2.29 2.88
CA VAL A 50 -17.60 -3.28 2.01
C VAL A 50 -19.13 -3.07 1.97
N PHE A 51 -19.76 -2.82 3.13
CA PHE A 51 -21.19 -2.57 3.21
C PHE A 51 -21.62 -1.38 2.35
N PHE A 52 -20.95 -0.23 2.50
CA PHE A 52 -21.27 0.96 1.71
C PHE A 52 -20.93 0.79 0.23
N THR A 53 -19.84 0.10 -0.09
CA THR A 53 -19.48 -0.22 -1.48
C THR A 53 -20.58 -1.06 -2.16
N ILE A 54 -21.11 -2.06 -1.48
CA ILE A 54 -22.22 -2.89 -2.01
C ILE A 54 -23.51 -2.08 -2.09
N GLN A 55 -23.84 -1.31 -1.06
CA GLN A 55 -25.09 -0.56 -0.97
C GLN A 55 -25.21 0.50 -2.06
N THR A 56 -24.14 1.25 -2.35
CA THR A 56 -24.14 2.33 -3.34
C THR A 56 -23.70 1.88 -4.73
N GLY A 57 -23.07 0.70 -4.83
CA GLY A 57 -22.35 0.27 -6.05
C GLY A 57 -21.27 1.26 -6.50
N LEU A 58 -20.79 2.11 -5.58
CA LEU A 58 -19.84 3.20 -5.84
C LEU A 58 -20.33 4.21 -6.91
N ARG A 59 -21.64 4.28 -7.15
CA ARG A 59 -22.23 5.26 -8.10
C ARG A 59 -22.33 6.65 -7.50
N GLU A 60 -22.44 6.72 -6.18
CA GLU A 60 -22.49 7.96 -5.42
C GLU A 60 -21.47 7.91 -4.29
N PRO A 61 -20.77 9.03 -3.99
CA PRO A 61 -19.89 9.08 -2.85
C PRO A 61 -20.67 8.90 -1.54
N VAL A 62 -20.08 8.19 -0.59
CA VAL A 62 -20.57 8.12 0.80
C VAL A 62 -19.72 9.07 1.63
N VAL A 63 -20.38 10.03 2.28
CA VAL A 63 -19.72 11.10 3.03
C VAL A 63 -20.31 11.16 4.43
N ASP A 64 -19.43 11.18 5.42
CA ASP A 64 -19.81 11.42 6.82
C ASP A 64 -20.29 12.86 7.03
N PRO A 65 -21.13 13.13 8.03
CA PRO A 65 -21.42 14.49 8.44
C PRO A 65 -20.14 15.18 8.90
N VAL A 66 -20.06 16.49 8.71
CA VAL A 66 -18.96 17.30 9.22
C VAL A 66 -18.94 17.22 10.76
N ILE A 67 -17.85 16.72 11.32
CA ILE A 67 -17.70 16.54 12.78
C ILE A 67 -17.02 17.72 13.46
N PHE A 68 -16.21 18.44 12.70
CA PHE A 68 -15.50 19.64 13.12
C PHE A 68 -15.42 20.61 11.94
N GLN A 69 -15.69 21.88 12.19
CA GLN A 69 -15.59 22.95 11.20
C GLN A 69 -14.90 24.17 11.82
N SER A 70 -14.01 24.76 11.06
CA SER A 70 -13.28 25.96 11.44
C SER A 70 -13.11 26.85 10.22
N ASP A 71 -13.29 28.16 10.39
CA ASP A 71 -13.13 29.14 9.32
C ASP A 71 -11.70 29.14 8.73
N SER A 72 -10.70 28.69 9.49
CA SER A 72 -9.30 28.67 9.07
C SER A 72 -8.79 27.29 8.65
N LEU A 73 -9.37 26.20 9.17
CA LEU A 73 -8.92 24.83 8.90
C LEU A 73 -9.83 24.07 7.94
N GLY A 74 -11.03 24.59 7.66
CA GLY A 74 -12.03 23.89 6.84
C GLY A 74 -12.83 22.88 7.65
N SER A 75 -13.28 21.80 6.98
CA SER A 75 -14.23 20.82 7.48
C SER A 75 -13.59 19.43 7.59
N PHE A 76 -13.75 18.76 8.72
CA PHE A 76 -13.28 17.38 8.91
C PHE A 76 -14.44 16.40 8.70
N SER A 77 -14.27 15.48 7.77
CA SER A 77 -15.25 14.49 7.37
C SER A 77 -14.54 13.29 6.75
N ALA A 78 -15.24 12.20 6.47
CA ALA A 78 -14.70 11.05 5.77
C ALA A 78 -15.47 10.78 4.48
N LEU A 79 -14.73 10.38 3.43
CA LEU A 79 -15.22 10.13 2.08
C LEU A 79 -14.88 8.72 1.62
N LEU A 80 -15.89 7.96 1.22
CA LEU A 80 -15.73 6.71 0.47
C LEU A 80 -16.36 6.88 -0.92
N ASP A 81 -15.50 6.86 -1.96
CA ASP A 81 -15.89 7.02 -3.35
C ASP A 81 -15.12 6.04 -4.25
N PRO A 82 -15.35 6.00 -5.57
CA PRO A 82 -14.64 5.08 -6.46
C PRO A 82 -13.12 5.18 -6.39
N LEU A 83 -12.55 6.35 -6.09
CA LEU A 83 -11.09 6.53 -6.03
C LEU A 83 -10.50 5.98 -4.73
N SER A 84 -11.18 6.16 -3.58
CA SER A 84 -10.73 5.70 -2.27
C SER A 84 -11.07 4.23 -1.99
N ALA A 85 -12.16 3.69 -2.56
CA ALA A 85 -12.66 2.36 -2.26
C ALA A 85 -11.67 1.21 -2.55
N PRO A 86 -10.95 1.16 -3.68
CA PRO A 86 -9.95 0.12 -3.92
C PRO A 86 -8.87 0.07 -2.83
N LEU A 87 -8.47 1.24 -2.34
CA LEU A 87 -7.49 1.36 -1.26
C LEU A 87 -8.09 0.95 0.08
N ALA A 88 -9.25 1.50 0.45
CA ALA A 88 -9.91 1.24 1.72
C ALA A 88 -10.23 -0.25 1.91
N ILE A 89 -10.79 -0.90 0.87
CA ILE A 89 -11.09 -2.34 0.89
C ILE A 89 -9.78 -3.15 1.01
N SER A 90 -8.74 -2.80 0.24
CA SER A 90 -7.46 -3.50 0.29
C SER A 90 -6.78 -3.36 1.65
N ILE A 91 -6.76 -2.14 2.23
CA ILE A 91 -6.23 -1.90 3.58
C ILE A 91 -7.02 -2.72 4.60
N GLY A 92 -8.35 -2.63 4.60
CA GLY A 92 -9.19 -3.36 5.55
C GLY A 92 -9.00 -4.88 5.45
N LEU A 93 -9.03 -5.44 4.22
CA LEU A 93 -8.87 -6.87 3.99
C LEU A 93 -7.50 -7.38 4.46
N VAL A 94 -6.43 -6.74 3.97
CA VAL A 94 -5.06 -7.18 4.27
C VAL A 94 -4.77 -7.03 5.77
N THR A 95 -5.07 -5.87 6.37
CA THR A 95 -4.74 -5.64 7.79
C THR A 95 -5.51 -6.57 8.72
N THR A 96 -6.79 -6.84 8.43
CA THR A 96 -7.61 -7.76 9.23
C THR A 96 -7.07 -9.19 9.18
N LEU A 97 -6.78 -9.71 7.99
CA LEU A 97 -6.32 -11.08 7.82
C LEU A 97 -4.88 -11.28 8.32
N ILE A 98 -4.02 -10.30 8.11
CA ILE A 98 -2.65 -10.35 8.62
C ILE A 98 -2.61 -10.22 10.16
N ALA A 99 -3.60 -9.59 10.80
CA ALA A 99 -3.69 -9.61 12.27
C ALA A 99 -3.82 -11.05 12.81
N ALA A 100 -4.63 -11.90 12.17
CA ALA A 100 -4.74 -13.31 12.51
C ALA A 100 -3.47 -14.10 12.19
N TYR A 101 -2.88 -13.85 11.00
CA TYR A 101 -1.59 -14.41 10.59
C TYR A 101 -0.44 -14.04 11.56
N SER A 102 -0.51 -12.87 12.17
CA SER A 102 0.53 -12.36 13.07
C SER A 102 0.72 -13.24 14.31
N LEU A 103 -0.34 -13.88 14.83
CA LEU A 103 -0.24 -14.67 16.06
C LEU A 103 0.81 -15.78 15.95
N PRO A 104 0.69 -16.78 15.05
CA PRO A 104 1.67 -17.86 14.95
C PRO A 104 3.06 -17.40 14.49
N TYR A 105 3.13 -16.34 13.66
CA TYR A 105 4.41 -15.78 13.25
C TYR A 105 5.14 -15.10 14.42
N MET A 106 4.44 -14.26 15.16
CA MET A 106 5.05 -13.52 16.28
C MET A 106 5.34 -14.44 17.48
N GLU A 107 4.61 -15.56 17.67
CA GLU A 107 5.00 -16.59 18.63
C GLU A 107 6.44 -17.05 18.38
N HIS A 108 6.73 -17.43 17.13
CA HIS A 108 8.09 -17.82 16.74
C HIS A 108 9.09 -16.67 16.95
N ARG A 109 8.71 -15.42 16.57
CA ARG A 109 9.59 -14.26 16.73
C ARG A 109 9.90 -13.94 18.20
N PHE A 110 8.92 -13.98 19.08
CA PHE A 110 9.14 -13.78 20.51
C PHE A 110 10.06 -14.86 21.12
N GLU A 111 9.90 -16.12 20.71
CA GLU A 111 10.80 -17.21 21.13
C GLU A 111 12.25 -17.01 20.65
N GLU A 112 12.44 -16.51 19.41
CA GLU A 112 13.77 -16.14 18.90
C GLU A 112 14.39 -15.02 19.74
N MET A 113 13.62 -13.95 20.01
CA MET A 113 14.07 -12.81 20.80
C MET A 113 14.46 -13.20 22.23
N GLU A 114 13.71 -14.10 22.84
CA GLU A 114 14.04 -14.65 24.15
C GLU A 114 15.37 -15.41 24.14
N LYS A 115 15.59 -16.26 23.13
CA LYS A 115 16.87 -16.97 22.93
C LYS A 115 18.04 -16.02 22.70
N GLU A 116 17.81 -14.93 21.96
CA GLU A 116 18.78 -13.87 21.70
C GLU A 116 18.96 -12.90 22.86
N LYS A 117 18.19 -13.06 23.95
CA LYS A 117 18.14 -12.15 25.12
C LYS A 117 17.78 -10.72 24.77
N ILE A 118 16.94 -10.55 23.76
CA ILE A 118 16.42 -9.26 23.30
C ILE A 118 15.13 -8.96 24.05
N SER A 119 15.08 -7.84 24.78
CA SER A 119 13.85 -7.35 25.41
C SER A 119 12.93 -6.72 24.34
N ALA A 120 11.67 -7.13 24.35
CA ALA A 120 10.63 -6.53 23.53
C ALA A 120 9.36 -6.30 24.38
N PRO A 121 8.54 -5.28 24.02
CA PRO A 121 7.23 -5.10 24.63
C PRO A 121 6.31 -6.32 24.40
N ASP A 122 5.25 -6.39 25.19
CA ASP A 122 4.32 -7.51 25.21
C ASP A 122 3.38 -7.58 23.99
N TRP A 123 2.54 -8.60 23.93
CA TRP A 123 1.53 -8.83 22.91
C TRP A 123 0.52 -7.68 22.79
N GLY A 124 0.15 -7.07 23.89
CA GLY A 124 -0.78 -5.95 23.91
C GLY A 124 -0.20 -4.74 23.19
N THR A 125 1.06 -4.43 23.45
CA THR A 125 1.80 -3.34 22.79
C THR A 125 1.98 -3.62 21.29
N TYR A 126 2.29 -4.87 20.90
CA TYR A 126 2.38 -5.25 19.49
C TYR A 126 1.07 -4.96 18.76
N TYR A 127 -0.07 -5.46 19.29
CA TYR A 127 -1.36 -5.26 18.62
C TYR A 127 -1.89 -3.84 18.74
N MET A 128 -1.56 -3.08 19.80
CA MET A 128 -1.86 -1.65 19.86
C MET A 128 -1.23 -0.92 18.66
N LEU A 129 0.08 -1.08 18.47
CA LEU A 129 0.81 -0.44 17.38
C LEU A 129 0.31 -0.93 16.01
N TYR A 130 0.02 -2.22 15.89
CA TYR A 130 -0.50 -2.83 14.67
C TYR A 130 -1.87 -2.25 14.26
N VAL A 131 -2.81 -2.15 15.21
CA VAL A 131 -4.16 -1.60 14.97
C VAL A 131 -4.08 -0.10 14.67
N MET A 132 -3.29 0.67 15.44
CA MET A 132 -3.09 2.11 15.18
C MET A 132 -2.51 2.35 13.78
N PHE A 133 -1.49 1.59 13.37
CA PHE A 133 -0.92 1.69 12.04
C PHE A 133 -1.97 1.41 10.95
N SER A 134 -2.74 0.35 11.11
CA SER A 134 -3.77 -0.07 10.16
C SER A 134 -4.91 0.96 10.03
N ALA A 135 -5.43 1.43 11.16
CA ALA A 135 -6.53 2.40 11.19
C ALA A 135 -6.09 3.79 10.71
N ALA A 136 -4.84 4.19 10.97
CA ALA A 136 -4.29 5.44 10.45
C ALA A 136 -4.16 5.43 8.92
N MET A 137 -3.75 4.30 8.30
CA MET A 137 -3.77 4.16 6.84
C MET A 137 -5.18 4.32 6.27
N MET A 138 -6.19 3.73 6.93
CA MET A 138 -7.60 3.89 6.55
C MET A 138 -8.03 5.36 6.65
N GLY A 139 -7.69 6.05 7.76
CA GLY A 139 -7.98 7.46 7.94
C GLY A 139 -7.37 8.34 6.85
N THR A 140 -6.11 8.09 6.46
CA THR A 140 -5.45 8.80 5.37
C THR A 140 -6.23 8.72 4.05
N VAL A 141 -6.76 7.54 3.73
CA VAL A 141 -7.47 7.30 2.46
C VAL A 141 -8.88 7.90 2.48
N LEU A 142 -9.53 7.95 3.64
CA LEU A 142 -10.89 8.47 3.77
C LEU A 142 -10.96 9.98 4.06
N SER A 143 -9.84 10.66 4.34
CA SER A 143 -9.79 12.10 4.65
C SER A 143 -10.32 12.97 3.51
N THR A 144 -10.94 14.10 3.87
CA THR A 144 -11.43 15.16 2.95
C THR A 144 -10.61 16.45 3.03
N ASN A 145 -9.75 16.57 4.04
CA ASN A 145 -9.02 17.78 4.40
C ASN A 145 -7.51 17.50 4.48
N LEU A 146 -6.67 18.46 4.07
CA LEU A 146 -5.20 18.32 4.05
C LEU A 146 -4.61 18.09 5.44
N VAL A 147 -5.16 18.75 6.47
CA VAL A 147 -4.68 18.61 7.85
C VAL A 147 -5.04 17.23 8.38
N GLU A 148 -6.27 16.79 8.15
CA GLU A 148 -6.74 15.45 8.51
C GLU A 148 -5.91 14.37 7.82
N PHE A 149 -5.72 14.50 6.50
CA PHE A 149 -4.87 13.61 5.70
C PHE A 149 -3.45 13.51 6.28
N TYR A 150 -2.83 14.66 6.58
CA TYR A 150 -1.47 14.70 7.13
C TYR A 150 -1.39 14.06 8.53
N ILE A 151 -2.35 14.34 9.41
CA ILE A 151 -2.39 13.74 10.75
C ILE A 151 -2.43 12.22 10.66
N PHE A 152 -3.32 11.65 9.84
CA PHE A 152 -3.41 10.20 9.69
C PHE A 152 -2.19 9.60 8.96
N LEU A 153 -1.62 10.33 7.98
CA LEU A 153 -0.39 9.91 7.30
C LEU A 153 0.78 9.77 8.30
N GLU A 154 0.96 10.73 9.19
CA GLU A 154 2.01 10.71 10.22
C GLU A 154 1.68 9.74 11.36
N LEU A 155 0.40 9.63 11.73
CA LEU A 155 -0.04 8.64 12.69
C LEU A 155 0.21 7.20 12.20
N SER A 156 0.28 6.96 10.89
CA SER A 156 0.69 5.67 10.34
C SER A 156 2.19 5.41 10.46
N LEU A 157 3.00 6.46 10.49
CA LEU A 157 4.47 6.35 10.52
C LEU A 157 5.00 5.93 11.90
N LEU A 158 4.53 6.57 12.96
CA LEU A 158 5.05 6.31 14.31
C LEU A 158 4.85 4.87 14.79
N PRO A 159 3.65 4.25 14.71
CA PRO A 159 3.47 2.85 15.07
C PRO A 159 4.29 1.89 14.20
N SER A 160 4.38 2.14 12.88
CA SER A 160 5.17 1.29 11.99
C SER A 160 6.68 1.37 12.30
N PHE A 161 7.19 2.55 12.63
CA PHE A 161 8.56 2.73 13.15
C PHE A 161 8.79 1.92 14.42
N LEU A 162 7.90 2.03 15.40
CA LEU A 162 8.01 1.30 16.68
C LEU A 162 7.90 -0.22 16.48
N LEU A 163 7.04 -0.68 15.58
CA LEU A 163 6.95 -2.11 15.23
C LEU A 163 8.27 -2.66 14.67
N ILE A 164 8.97 -1.88 13.85
CA ILE A 164 10.29 -2.27 13.33
C ILE A 164 11.33 -2.20 14.45
N ALA A 165 11.36 -1.11 15.22
CA ALA A 165 12.35 -0.89 16.26
C ALA A 165 12.27 -1.94 17.39
N PHE A 166 11.06 -2.32 17.82
CA PHE A 166 10.88 -3.25 18.92
C PHE A 166 10.98 -4.72 18.49
N TYR A 167 10.38 -5.09 17.37
CA TYR A 167 10.18 -6.50 17.01
C TYR A 167 10.97 -6.94 15.76
N GLY A 168 11.72 -6.03 15.13
CA GLY A 168 12.52 -6.29 13.94
C GLY A 168 13.74 -7.18 14.15
N TYR A 169 14.46 -7.45 13.07
CA TYR A 169 15.65 -8.27 13.01
C TYR A 169 16.93 -7.41 12.93
N GLY A 170 18.08 -8.01 13.14
CA GLY A 170 19.38 -7.39 12.89
C GLY A 170 19.56 -5.99 13.52
N ASN A 171 19.97 -5.02 12.72
CA ASN A 171 20.16 -3.62 13.15
C ASN A 171 18.85 -2.82 13.17
N ARG A 172 17.79 -3.41 13.70
CA ARG A 172 16.40 -2.93 13.66
C ARG A 172 16.24 -1.46 14.12
N GLU A 173 16.91 -1.04 15.21
CA GLU A 173 16.76 0.32 15.74
C GLU A 173 17.32 1.37 14.77
N ARG A 174 18.52 1.14 14.24
CA ARG A 174 19.13 2.03 13.23
C ARG A 174 18.31 2.11 11.97
N ILE A 175 17.81 0.97 11.50
CA ILE A 175 17.00 0.92 10.26
C ILE A 175 15.63 1.55 10.48
N ALA A 176 15.00 1.32 11.64
CA ALA A 176 13.75 1.97 12.00
C ALA A 176 13.92 3.50 12.05
N LEU A 177 14.98 4.00 12.68
CA LEU A 177 15.28 5.44 12.73
C LEU A 177 15.53 6.02 11.32
N MET A 178 16.28 5.31 10.48
CA MET A 178 16.49 5.71 9.08
C MET A 178 15.14 5.80 8.33
N TYR A 179 14.27 4.79 8.48
CA TYR A 179 12.93 4.76 7.92
C TYR A 179 12.11 5.96 8.39
N LEU A 180 12.09 6.21 9.71
CA LEU A 180 11.36 7.33 10.32
C LEU A 180 11.84 8.66 9.73
N ILE A 181 13.14 8.95 9.80
CA ILE A 181 13.71 10.23 9.35
C ILE A 181 13.45 10.44 7.86
N TRP A 182 13.70 9.42 7.03
CA TRP A 182 13.55 9.53 5.59
C TRP A 182 12.12 9.86 5.17
N THR A 183 11.16 9.11 5.71
CA THR A 183 9.74 9.27 5.35
C THR A 183 9.12 10.50 6.00
N HIS A 184 9.54 10.89 7.20
CA HIS A 184 9.09 12.11 7.86
C HIS A 184 9.57 13.37 7.12
N VAL A 185 10.82 13.40 6.64
CA VAL A 185 11.31 14.53 5.81
C VAL A 185 10.43 14.69 4.56
N GLY A 186 10.08 13.58 3.88
CA GLY A 186 9.15 13.65 2.75
C GLY A 186 7.77 14.20 3.15
N ALA A 187 7.24 13.73 4.28
CA ALA A 187 5.95 14.22 4.79
C ALA A 187 5.99 15.71 5.19
N LEU A 188 7.10 16.20 5.76
CA LEU A 188 7.27 17.62 6.08
C LEU A 188 7.31 18.49 4.81
N VAL A 189 7.95 18.03 3.74
CA VAL A 189 7.97 18.74 2.45
C VAL A 189 6.55 18.82 1.88
N PHE A 190 5.77 17.73 1.97
CA PHE A 190 4.35 17.71 1.60
C PHE A 190 3.52 18.68 2.49
N LEU A 191 3.76 18.66 3.81
CA LEU A 191 3.06 19.54 4.76
C LEU A 191 3.29 21.01 4.45
N ILE A 192 4.53 21.44 4.16
CA ILE A 192 4.84 22.82 3.82
C ILE A 192 4.00 23.27 2.60
N GLY A 193 3.94 22.42 1.57
CA GLY A 193 3.09 22.69 0.41
C GLY A 193 1.60 22.81 0.79
N SER A 194 1.10 21.87 1.60
CA SER A 194 -0.28 21.86 2.09
C SER A 194 -0.63 23.12 2.90
N LEU A 195 0.28 23.56 3.78
CA LEU A 195 0.10 24.78 4.58
C LEU A 195 0.04 26.04 3.69
N ILE A 196 0.94 26.14 2.69
CA ILE A 196 0.91 27.27 1.76
C ILE A 196 -0.42 27.33 1.00
N VAL A 197 -0.91 26.19 0.50
CA VAL A 197 -2.21 26.14 -0.18
C VAL A 197 -3.34 26.53 0.77
N GLY A 198 -3.47 25.86 1.91
CA GLY A 198 -4.58 26.08 2.83
C GLY A 198 -4.64 27.51 3.37
N LEU A 199 -3.49 28.09 3.74
CA LEU A 199 -3.42 29.49 4.21
C LEU A 199 -3.72 30.49 3.10
N SER A 200 -3.32 30.21 1.85
CA SER A 200 -3.62 31.07 0.71
C SER A 200 -5.09 31.03 0.31
N ALA A 201 -5.70 29.86 0.41
CA ALA A 201 -7.09 29.64 0.01
C ALA A 201 -8.11 29.91 1.13
N GLY A 202 -7.65 30.01 2.41
CA GLY A 202 -8.53 30.15 3.56
C GLY A 202 -9.28 28.85 3.94
N THR A 203 -8.93 27.71 3.33
CA THR A 203 -9.45 26.38 3.67
C THR A 203 -8.42 25.31 3.33
N PHE A 204 -8.46 24.19 4.07
CA PHE A 204 -7.65 23.00 3.80
C PHE A 204 -8.43 21.88 3.14
N ASP A 205 -9.70 22.08 2.78
CA ASP A 205 -10.56 21.07 2.19
C ASP A 205 -10.20 20.83 0.73
N PHE A 206 -9.63 19.68 0.40
CA PHE A 206 -9.45 19.27 -0.99
C PHE A 206 -10.71 18.59 -1.56
N TYR A 207 -11.67 18.26 -0.71
CA TYR A 207 -13.00 17.81 -1.06
C TYR A 207 -14.01 18.49 -0.14
N ASP A 208 -15.02 19.15 -0.71
CA ASP A 208 -16.07 19.79 0.06
C ASP A 208 -17.16 18.76 0.43
N PRO A 209 -17.30 18.39 1.71
CA PRO A 209 -18.28 17.42 2.14
C PRO A 209 -19.73 17.94 2.06
N ILE A 210 -19.93 19.25 1.89
CA ILE A 210 -21.27 19.87 1.79
C ILE A 210 -21.76 19.86 0.35
N SER A 211 -20.94 20.34 -0.60
CA SER A 211 -21.29 20.32 -2.03
C SER A 211 -21.03 18.94 -2.69
N LEU A 212 -20.37 18.02 -2.00
CA LEU A 212 -19.97 16.69 -2.48
C LEU A 212 -19.08 16.74 -3.73
N GLN A 213 -18.20 17.73 -3.80
CA GLN A 213 -17.32 17.96 -4.95
C GLN A 213 -15.86 18.12 -4.52
N PRO A 214 -14.91 17.67 -5.34
CA PRO A 214 -13.51 18.02 -5.15
C PRO A 214 -13.30 19.51 -5.39
N ASN A 215 -12.49 20.17 -4.53
CA ASN A 215 -12.09 21.56 -4.68
C ASN A 215 -10.97 21.71 -5.73
N MET A 216 -11.34 21.48 -7.00
CA MET A 216 -10.43 21.54 -8.13
C MET A 216 -9.77 22.90 -8.27
N GLY A 217 -8.44 22.94 -8.37
CA GLY A 217 -7.69 24.16 -8.60
C GLY A 217 -7.57 25.07 -7.37
N LEU A 218 -7.79 24.56 -6.15
CA LEU A 218 -7.64 25.33 -4.90
C LEU A 218 -6.24 25.99 -4.80
N GLY A 219 -5.22 25.37 -5.36
CA GLY A 219 -3.86 25.91 -5.48
C GLY A 219 -3.76 27.19 -6.31
N SER A 220 -4.79 27.56 -7.07
CA SER A 220 -4.84 28.84 -7.79
C SER A 220 -4.86 30.06 -6.85
N ALA A 221 -5.23 29.90 -5.59
CA ALA A 221 -5.14 30.93 -4.56
C ALA A 221 -3.68 31.25 -4.18
N VAL A 222 -2.75 30.33 -4.44
CA VAL A 222 -1.31 30.56 -4.24
C VAL A 222 -0.79 31.55 -5.30
N SER A 223 0.12 32.45 -4.90
CA SER A 223 0.77 33.38 -5.82
C SER A 223 1.32 32.66 -7.06
N PRO A 224 1.10 33.16 -8.29
CA PRO A 224 1.51 32.50 -9.53
C PRO A 224 2.98 32.07 -9.56
N ALA A 225 3.88 32.86 -8.97
CA ALA A 225 5.31 32.54 -8.88
C ALA A 225 5.62 31.32 -7.98
N LEU A 226 4.73 30.98 -7.06
CA LEU A 226 4.93 29.89 -6.09
C LEU A 226 4.13 28.62 -6.44
N ARG A 227 3.16 28.65 -7.36
CA ARG A 227 2.31 27.49 -7.68
C ARG A 227 3.12 26.27 -8.08
N LEU A 228 3.97 26.42 -9.09
CA LEU A 228 4.81 25.30 -9.56
C LEU A 228 5.81 24.80 -8.49
N PRO A 229 6.57 25.66 -7.78
CA PRO A 229 7.39 25.22 -6.65
C PRO A 229 6.62 24.47 -5.57
N VAL A 230 5.41 24.91 -5.20
CA VAL A 230 4.57 24.26 -4.19
C VAL A 230 4.06 22.89 -4.71
N ALA A 231 3.59 22.84 -5.95
CA ALA A 231 3.17 21.56 -6.57
C ALA A 231 4.34 20.57 -6.62
N ILE A 232 5.54 21.01 -7.00
CA ILE A 232 6.76 20.17 -7.00
C ILE A 232 7.05 19.67 -5.59
N ALA A 233 7.01 20.53 -4.57
CA ALA A 233 7.28 20.14 -3.19
C ALA A 233 6.29 19.05 -2.73
N MET A 234 4.99 19.22 -2.99
CA MET A 234 3.98 18.21 -2.64
C MET A 234 4.21 16.90 -3.36
N VAL A 235 4.48 16.92 -4.67
CA VAL A 235 4.77 15.70 -5.46
C VAL A 235 6.04 15.01 -4.98
N LEU A 236 7.13 15.74 -4.70
CA LEU A 236 8.38 15.18 -4.19
C LEU A 236 8.20 14.56 -2.80
N GLY A 237 7.45 15.22 -1.92
CA GLY A 237 7.10 14.65 -0.61
C GLY A 237 6.37 13.31 -0.73
N LEU A 238 5.41 13.21 -1.65
CA LEU A 238 4.70 11.96 -1.94
C LEU A 238 5.60 10.91 -2.62
N PHE A 239 6.57 11.31 -3.46
CA PHE A 239 7.52 10.38 -4.07
C PHE A 239 8.41 9.68 -3.06
N VAL A 240 8.79 10.35 -1.97
CA VAL A 240 9.52 9.70 -0.87
C VAL A 240 8.71 8.54 -0.28
N LYS A 241 7.42 8.76 -0.02
CA LYS A 241 6.52 7.74 0.52
C LYS A 241 6.23 6.63 -0.50
N LEU A 242 6.07 6.98 -1.78
CA LEU A 242 5.87 6.06 -2.89
C LEU A 242 7.13 5.24 -3.23
N ALA A 243 8.26 5.60 -2.66
CA ALA A 243 9.58 5.00 -2.90
C ALA A 243 9.99 5.00 -4.39
N ILE A 244 9.82 6.12 -5.08
CA ILE A 244 10.25 6.33 -6.47
C ILE A 244 11.78 6.41 -6.56
N LEU A 245 12.34 6.03 -7.69
CA LEU A 245 13.78 6.08 -7.96
C LEU A 245 14.39 7.43 -7.53
N GLY A 246 15.50 7.37 -6.81
CA GLY A 246 16.18 8.51 -6.19
C GLY A 246 15.83 8.72 -4.71
N VAL A 247 14.59 8.45 -4.31
CA VAL A 247 14.13 8.66 -2.92
C VAL A 247 13.62 7.37 -2.23
N HIS A 248 13.88 6.21 -2.83
CA HIS A 248 13.43 4.87 -2.41
C HIS A 248 14.31 4.17 -1.37
N ILE A 249 15.45 4.72 -1.01
CA ILE A 249 16.53 4.02 -0.28
C ILE A 249 16.05 3.35 1.01
N TRP A 250 15.10 3.95 1.72
CA TRP A 250 14.57 3.44 2.98
C TRP A 250 13.83 2.09 2.85
N LEU A 251 13.18 1.85 1.70
CA LEU A 251 12.24 0.74 1.55
C LEU A 251 12.88 -0.65 1.65
N PRO A 252 13.99 -0.97 0.93
CA PRO A 252 14.62 -2.30 1.01
C PRO A 252 15.17 -2.62 2.40
N TYR A 253 15.68 -1.63 3.11
CA TYR A 253 16.20 -1.81 4.46
C TYR A 253 15.07 -2.01 5.47
N ALA A 254 14.03 -1.17 5.42
CA ALA A 254 12.88 -1.29 6.32
C ALA A 254 12.23 -2.67 6.20
N HIS A 255 11.99 -3.16 4.97
CA HIS A 255 11.39 -4.47 4.75
C HIS A 255 12.30 -5.64 5.14
N ALA A 256 13.62 -5.50 4.98
CA ALA A 256 14.54 -6.53 5.39
C ALA A 256 14.48 -6.79 6.90
N GLU A 257 14.41 -5.72 7.69
CA GLU A 257 14.48 -5.83 9.15
C GLU A 257 13.11 -5.90 9.83
N ALA A 258 12.03 -5.38 9.22
CA ALA A 258 10.68 -5.45 9.80
C ALA A 258 10.23 -6.91 10.04
N PRO A 259 9.45 -7.20 11.11
CA PRO A 259 8.72 -8.46 11.20
C PRO A 259 7.87 -8.67 9.94
N THR A 260 7.76 -9.92 9.49
CA THR A 260 7.07 -10.16 8.20
C THR A 260 5.61 -9.70 8.17
N PRO A 261 4.80 -9.83 9.24
CA PRO A 261 3.45 -9.23 9.25
C PRO A 261 3.47 -7.72 9.03
N VAL A 262 4.45 -7.01 9.58
CA VAL A 262 4.62 -5.56 9.38
C VAL A 262 5.00 -5.26 7.92
N SER A 263 5.91 -6.03 7.32
CA SER A 263 6.23 -5.92 5.89
C SER A 263 5.02 -6.20 5.00
N ALA A 264 4.15 -7.14 5.41
CA ALA A 264 2.91 -7.47 4.73
C ALA A 264 1.80 -6.40 4.87
N LEU A 265 2.05 -5.32 5.62
CA LEU A 265 1.23 -4.10 5.65
C LEU A 265 1.92 -2.94 4.94
N LEU A 266 3.20 -2.73 5.23
CA LEU A 266 3.99 -1.64 4.66
C LEU A 266 3.99 -1.68 3.13
N SER A 267 4.33 -2.83 2.55
CA SER A 267 4.44 -2.96 1.10
C SER A 267 3.09 -2.94 0.38
N PRO A 268 2.09 -3.76 0.76
CA PRO A 268 0.82 -3.75 0.05
C PRO A 268 0.04 -2.44 0.18
N ASN A 269 0.05 -1.82 1.35
CA ASN A 269 -0.88 -0.74 1.64
C ASN A 269 -0.20 0.64 1.75
N LEU A 270 0.81 0.80 2.62
CA LEU A 270 1.32 2.12 2.97
C LEU A 270 1.95 2.88 1.79
N ILE A 271 2.81 2.21 1.01
CA ILE A 271 3.56 2.90 -0.06
C ILE A 271 2.64 3.42 -1.16
N GLY A 272 1.62 2.65 -1.53
CA GLY A 272 0.70 3.01 -2.62
C GLY A 272 -0.29 4.13 -2.26
N ILE A 273 -0.52 4.44 -0.97
CA ILE A 273 -1.35 5.57 -0.55
C ILE A 273 -0.84 6.88 -1.14
N ALA A 274 0.49 7.03 -1.27
CA ALA A 274 1.06 8.22 -1.90
C ALA A 274 0.69 8.36 -3.39
N GLY A 275 0.51 7.25 -4.10
CA GLY A 275 -0.01 7.28 -5.47
C GLY A 275 -1.46 7.77 -5.53
N TYR A 276 -2.30 7.31 -4.61
CA TYR A 276 -3.65 7.86 -4.45
C TYR A 276 -3.60 9.37 -4.15
N ALA A 277 -2.72 9.81 -3.25
CA ALA A 277 -2.58 11.22 -2.90
C ALA A 277 -2.09 12.09 -4.08
N LEU A 278 -1.30 11.55 -5.02
CA LEU A 278 -0.94 12.26 -6.25
C LEU A 278 -2.18 12.66 -7.06
N VAL A 279 -3.20 11.79 -7.12
CA VAL A 279 -4.45 12.08 -7.83
C VAL A 279 -5.40 12.87 -6.94
N ARG A 280 -5.72 12.33 -5.75
CA ARG A 280 -6.72 12.90 -4.85
C ARG A 280 -6.36 14.29 -4.32
N VAL A 281 -5.07 14.56 -4.10
CA VAL A 281 -4.60 15.80 -3.49
C VAL A 281 -3.83 16.64 -4.51
N ALA A 282 -2.68 16.17 -4.99
CA ALA A 282 -1.78 17.01 -5.78
C ALA A 282 -2.41 17.45 -7.12
N TYR A 283 -3.05 16.54 -7.86
CA TYR A 283 -3.76 16.88 -9.10
C TYR A 283 -4.99 17.76 -8.83
N THR A 284 -5.80 17.43 -7.82
CA THR A 284 -6.98 18.22 -7.47
C THR A 284 -6.61 19.68 -7.13
N LEU A 285 -5.53 19.90 -6.40
CA LEU A 285 -5.09 21.24 -6.00
C LEU A 285 -4.44 22.03 -7.14
N PHE A 286 -3.64 21.38 -7.96
CA PHE A 286 -2.79 21.99 -8.99
C PHE A 286 -2.92 21.27 -10.34
N PRO A 287 -4.10 21.24 -11.00
CA PRO A 287 -4.30 20.47 -12.22
C PRO A 287 -3.37 20.89 -13.37
N ASP A 288 -3.14 22.17 -13.56
CA ASP A 288 -2.29 22.69 -14.64
C ASP A 288 -0.81 22.37 -14.37
N GLU A 289 -0.30 22.70 -13.19
CA GLU A 289 1.08 22.42 -12.80
C GLU A 289 1.36 20.92 -12.78
N PHE A 290 0.42 20.13 -12.29
CA PHE A 290 0.53 18.67 -12.29
C PHE A 290 0.60 18.11 -13.72
N SER A 291 -0.22 18.63 -14.63
CA SER A 291 -0.16 18.28 -16.05
C SER A 291 1.22 18.52 -16.66
N HIS A 292 1.87 19.64 -16.34
CA HIS A 292 3.25 19.90 -16.75
C HIS A 292 4.24 18.91 -16.14
N LEU A 293 4.08 18.53 -14.86
CA LEU A 293 4.96 17.59 -14.16
C LEU A 293 4.89 16.18 -14.74
N THR A 294 3.76 15.76 -15.34
CA THR A 294 3.63 14.42 -15.93
C THR A 294 4.66 14.13 -17.00
N ASN A 295 5.14 15.14 -17.73
CA ASN A 295 6.20 14.97 -18.73
C ASN A 295 7.53 14.47 -18.12
N TYR A 296 7.77 14.74 -16.84
CA TYR A 296 8.93 14.26 -16.08
C TYR A 296 8.60 13.00 -15.29
N MET A 297 7.35 12.87 -14.82
CA MET A 297 6.89 11.71 -14.04
C MET A 297 6.86 10.43 -14.88
N LEU A 298 6.43 10.49 -16.13
CA LEU A 298 6.34 9.34 -17.02
C LEU A 298 7.70 8.67 -17.27
N PRO A 299 8.77 9.36 -17.73
CA PRO A 299 10.08 8.74 -17.88
C PRO A 299 10.66 8.27 -16.54
N LEU A 300 10.43 9.00 -15.44
CA LEU A 300 10.87 8.58 -14.11
C LEU A 300 10.16 7.30 -13.66
N ALA A 301 8.88 7.12 -13.99
CA ALA A 301 8.14 5.90 -13.74
C ALA A 301 8.75 4.69 -14.47
N LEU A 302 9.06 4.84 -15.76
CA LEU A 302 9.72 3.79 -16.54
C LEU A 302 11.10 3.43 -15.99
N LEU A 303 11.90 4.43 -15.61
CA LEU A 303 13.21 4.21 -14.95
C LEU A 303 13.03 3.48 -13.61
N THR A 304 12.00 3.81 -12.84
CA THR A 304 11.68 3.16 -11.56
C THR A 304 11.30 1.69 -11.76
N ILE A 305 10.49 1.38 -12.79
CA ILE A 305 10.12 0.01 -13.17
C ILE A 305 11.37 -0.81 -13.46
N ILE A 306 12.23 -0.32 -14.37
CA ILE A 306 13.43 -1.04 -14.82
C ILE A 306 14.42 -1.21 -13.68
N TYR A 307 14.73 -0.13 -12.96
CA TYR A 307 15.66 -0.16 -11.82
C TYR A 307 15.20 -1.14 -10.74
N GLY A 308 13.93 -1.03 -10.30
CA GLY A 308 13.38 -1.92 -9.29
C GLY A 308 13.40 -3.39 -9.71
N GLY A 309 13.09 -3.68 -10.98
CA GLY A 309 13.14 -5.02 -11.56
C GLY A 309 14.55 -5.62 -11.59
N LEU A 310 15.55 -4.83 -12.05
CA LEU A 310 16.95 -5.25 -12.06
C LEU A 310 17.49 -5.49 -10.65
N MET A 311 17.18 -4.59 -9.72
CA MET A 311 17.60 -4.72 -8.32
C MET A 311 16.93 -5.91 -7.63
N ALA A 312 15.68 -6.22 -7.96
CA ALA A 312 15.01 -7.42 -7.45
C ALA A 312 15.70 -8.70 -7.92
N LEU A 313 16.07 -8.80 -9.19
CA LEU A 313 16.82 -9.94 -9.74
C LEU A 313 18.20 -10.14 -9.10
N ALA A 314 18.82 -9.07 -8.64
CA ALA A 314 20.14 -9.10 -8.02
C ALA A 314 20.13 -9.54 -6.55
N GLN A 315 18.95 -9.73 -5.92
CA GLN A 315 18.87 -10.09 -4.50
C GLN A 315 18.92 -11.60 -4.28
N ASP A 316 19.61 -12.01 -3.21
CA ASP A 316 19.55 -13.37 -2.66
C ASP A 316 18.66 -13.47 -1.42
N ASP A 317 18.37 -12.37 -0.73
CA ASP A 317 17.41 -12.31 0.37
C ASP A 317 15.99 -12.16 -0.18
N PHE A 318 15.09 -13.09 0.16
CA PHE A 318 13.73 -13.10 -0.39
C PHE A 318 12.91 -11.85 0.01
N LYS A 319 13.04 -11.36 1.26
CA LYS A 319 12.36 -10.13 1.67
C LYS A 319 12.88 -8.88 0.95
N ARG A 320 14.20 -8.81 0.70
CA ARG A 320 14.79 -7.70 -0.07
C ARG A 320 14.39 -7.75 -1.54
N LEU A 321 14.31 -8.94 -2.13
CA LEU A 321 13.76 -9.11 -3.47
C LEU A 321 12.34 -8.56 -3.55
N LEU A 322 11.48 -8.93 -2.59
CA LEU A 322 10.11 -8.45 -2.51
C LEU A 322 10.04 -6.92 -2.33
N ALA A 323 10.95 -6.32 -1.59
CA ALA A 323 11.03 -4.87 -1.43
C ALA A 323 11.39 -4.17 -2.75
N TYR A 324 12.43 -4.61 -3.46
CA TYR A 324 12.81 -4.03 -4.75
C TYR A 324 11.74 -4.26 -5.83
N SER A 325 11.08 -5.42 -5.83
CA SER A 325 9.94 -5.62 -6.72
C SER A 325 8.76 -4.69 -6.39
N SER A 326 8.60 -4.22 -5.12
CA SER A 326 7.61 -3.19 -4.80
C SER A 326 7.99 -1.83 -5.40
N ILE A 327 9.27 -1.44 -5.41
CA ILE A 327 9.75 -0.24 -6.10
C ILE A 327 9.37 -0.30 -7.58
N SER A 328 9.63 -1.42 -8.25
CA SER A 328 9.23 -1.64 -9.64
C SER A 328 7.72 -1.45 -9.84
N GLN A 329 6.89 -2.04 -8.95
CA GLN A 329 5.43 -1.94 -9.02
C GLN A 329 4.91 -0.52 -8.76
N MET A 330 5.54 0.25 -7.86
CA MET A 330 5.21 1.67 -7.68
C MET A 330 5.56 2.50 -8.93
N GLY A 331 6.52 2.07 -9.73
CA GLY A 331 6.77 2.61 -11.06
C GLY A 331 5.58 2.44 -12.00
N TYR A 332 4.92 1.25 -12.03
CA TYR A 332 3.69 1.04 -12.82
C TYR A 332 2.55 1.94 -12.35
N LEU A 333 2.38 2.06 -11.02
CA LEU A 333 1.37 2.94 -10.45
C LEU A 333 1.61 4.40 -10.86
N LEU A 334 2.86 4.89 -10.74
CA LEU A 334 3.22 6.24 -11.18
C LEU A 334 3.06 6.43 -12.69
N LEU A 335 3.37 5.40 -13.50
CA LEU A 335 3.17 5.44 -14.94
C LEU A 335 1.69 5.68 -15.28
N GLY A 336 0.78 4.90 -14.69
CA GLY A 336 -0.66 5.08 -14.90
C GLY A 336 -1.14 6.48 -14.55
N ILE A 337 -0.71 7.01 -13.39
CA ILE A 337 -1.06 8.38 -12.95
C ILE A 337 -0.51 9.44 -13.91
N SER A 338 0.73 9.30 -14.36
CA SER A 338 1.39 10.28 -15.23
C SER A 338 0.82 10.38 -16.63
N THR A 339 -0.08 9.47 -17.01
CA THR A 339 -0.78 9.56 -18.30
C THR A 339 -1.84 10.64 -18.33
N LEU A 340 -2.42 11.02 -17.19
CA LEU A 340 -3.62 11.84 -17.05
C LEU A 340 -4.77 11.40 -17.96
N THR A 341 -4.91 10.08 -18.14
CA THR A 341 -6.04 9.49 -18.87
C THR A 341 -6.93 8.70 -17.92
N THR A 342 -8.22 8.63 -18.21
CA THR A 342 -9.17 7.82 -17.44
C THR A 342 -8.68 6.38 -17.27
N ALA A 343 -8.23 5.75 -18.37
CA ALA A 343 -7.71 4.38 -18.34
C ALA A 343 -6.46 4.25 -17.48
N GLY A 344 -5.49 5.16 -17.63
CA GLY A 344 -4.23 5.09 -16.90
C GLY A 344 -4.40 5.27 -15.39
N ILE A 345 -5.19 6.25 -14.95
CA ILE A 345 -5.44 6.50 -13.52
C ILE A 345 -6.32 5.38 -12.94
N ALA A 346 -7.37 4.93 -13.64
CA ALA A 346 -8.17 3.78 -13.21
C ALA A 346 -7.28 2.53 -13.08
N GLY A 347 -6.41 2.29 -14.07
CA GLY A 347 -5.42 1.22 -14.03
C GLY A 347 -4.48 1.31 -12.82
N ALA A 348 -4.02 2.52 -12.47
CA ALA A 348 -3.18 2.73 -11.29
C ALA A 348 -3.89 2.41 -9.98
N MET A 349 -5.17 2.77 -9.81
CA MET A 349 -5.95 2.44 -8.61
C MET A 349 -6.25 0.94 -8.52
N VAL A 350 -6.57 0.29 -9.64
CA VAL A 350 -6.71 -1.17 -9.70
C VAL A 350 -5.37 -1.87 -9.44
N HIS A 351 -4.26 -1.28 -9.92
CA HIS A 351 -2.92 -1.78 -9.67
C HIS A 351 -2.56 -1.75 -8.18
N TYR A 352 -2.99 -0.71 -7.46
CA TYR A 352 -2.86 -0.68 -6.01
C TYR A 352 -3.50 -1.92 -5.36
N ALA A 353 -4.75 -2.25 -5.72
CA ALA A 353 -5.44 -3.41 -5.16
C ALA A 353 -4.77 -4.74 -5.58
N ALA A 354 -4.34 -4.88 -6.82
CA ALA A 354 -3.59 -6.05 -7.30
C ALA A 354 -2.26 -6.21 -6.56
N HIS A 355 -1.51 -5.13 -6.40
CA HIS A 355 -0.27 -5.08 -5.64
C HIS A 355 -0.50 -5.43 -4.16
N ALA A 356 -1.59 -4.93 -3.56
CA ALA A 356 -1.94 -5.23 -2.17
C ALA A 356 -2.14 -6.73 -1.95
N VAL A 357 -2.92 -7.39 -2.80
CA VAL A 357 -3.11 -8.86 -2.75
C VAL A 357 -1.80 -9.59 -3.00
N GLY A 358 -1.10 -9.26 -4.07
CA GLY A 358 0.15 -9.93 -4.46
C GLY A 358 1.22 -9.84 -3.39
N LYS A 359 1.45 -8.64 -2.84
CA LYS A 359 2.48 -8.43 -1.82
C LYS A 359 2.11 -8.99 -0.45
N ALA A 360 0.84 -8.93 -0.05
CA ALA A 360 0.40 -9.59 1.16
C ALA A 360 0.69 -11.10 1.10
N LEU A 361 0.36 -11.76 -0.03
CA LEU A 361 0.66 -13.18 -0.23
C LEU A 361 2.16 -13.48 -0.24
N LEU A 362 2.96 -12.66 -0.92
CA LEU A 362 4.40 -12.92 -1.05
C LEU A 362 5.17 -12.66 0.25
N PHE A 363 4.85 -11.58 0.99
CA PHE A 363 5.47 -11.37 2.28
C PHE A 363 5.01 -12.41 3.31
N THR A 364 3.74 -12.80 3.34
CA THR A 364 3.30 -13.89 4.22
C THR A 364 3.94 -15.22 3.84
N THR A 365 4.13 -15.50 2.54
CA THR A 365 4.94 -16.66 2.09
C THR A 365 6.37 -16.59 2.64
N ALA A 366 7.02 -15.43 2.55
CA ALA A 366 8.35 -15.25 3.15
C ALA A 366 8.34 -15.51 4.65
N GLY A 367 7.29 -15.08 5.36
CA GLY A 367 7.12 -15.36 6.77
C GLY A 367 6.90 -16.84 7.08
N VAL A 368 6.08 -17.53 6.28
CA VAL A 368 5.91 -18.99 6.39
C VAL A 368 7.26 -19.70 6.23
N LEU A 369 8.04 -19.32 5.20
CA LEU A 369 9.37 -19.92 4.99
C LEU A 369 10.33 -19.63 6.14
N ILE A 370 10.34 -18.42 6.70
CA ILE A 370 11.15 -18.04 7.87
C ILE A 370 10.80 -18.93 9.07
N VAL A 371 9.52 -19.14 9.35
CA VAL A 371 9.06 -19.97 10.47
C VAL A 371 9.42 -21.45 10.23
N GLN A 372 9.13 -21.98 9.05
CA GLN A 372 9.31 -23.42 8.74
C GLN A 372 10.77 -23.81 8.50
N LEU A 373 11.61 -22.85 8.08
CA LEU A 373 13.03 -23.06 7.78
C LEU A 373 13.96 -22.39 8.79
N HIS A 374 13.46 -22.12 10.01
CA HIS A 374 14.24 -21.62 11.13
C HIS A 374 15.09 -20.38 10.79
N GLY A 375 14.44 -19.33 10.28
CA GLY A 375 15.07 -18.04 9.98
C GLY A 375 15.75 -17.94 8.61
N LEU A 376 15.69 -18.98 7.76
CA LEU A 376 16.34 -18.95 6.45
C LEU A 376 15.63 -17.96 5.50
N ARG A 377 16.42 -17.03 4.93
CA ARG A 377 15.94 -16.00 3.98
C ARG A 377 16.68 -16.01 2.65
N SER A 378 17.86 -16.67 2.57
CA SER A 378 18.68 -16.77 1.36
C SER A 378 18.03 -17.69 0.33
N ILE A 379 17.71 -17.14 -0.85
CA ILE A 379 17.08 -17.85 -1.96
C ILE A 379 18.00 -18.94 -2.50
N SER A 380 19.31 -18.70 -2.56
CA SER A 380 20.31 -19.68 -3.05
C SER A 380 20.45 -20.92 -2.16
N LYS A 381 20.05 -20.81 -0.88
CA LYS A 381 20.05 -21.93 0.08
C LYS A 381 18.72 -22.67 0.13
N MET A 382 17.70 -22.19 -0.59
CA MET A 382 16.40 -22.83 -0.77
C MET A 382 16.41 -23.62 -2.10
N GLY A 383 15.52 -24.57 -2.24
CA GLY A 383 15.33 -25.30 -3.49
C GLY A 383 14.46 -26.53 -3.28
N GLY A 384 13.58 -26.84 -4.23
CA GLY A 384 12.75 -28.05 -4.21
C GLY A 384 11.76 -28.13 -3.04
N ILE A 385 11.26 -27.00 -2.53
CA ILE A 385 10.38 -26.95 -1.36
C ILE A 385 8.93 -27.36 -1.70
N ALA A 386 8.48 -27.18 -2.95
CA ALA A 386 7.08 -27.39 -3.35
C ALA A 386 6.50 -28.76 -2.98
N PRO A 387 7.22 -29.90 -3.12
CA PRO A 387 6.67 -31.21 -2.72
C PRO A 387 6.38 -31.34 -1.23
N LYS A 388 7.04 -30.54 -0.39
CA LYS A 388 6.85 -30.51 1.07
C LYS A 388 5.89 -29.41 1.52
N MET A 389 5.75 -28.35 0.73
CA MET A 389 4.92 -27.18 1.05
C MET A 389 4.09 -26.76 -0.19
N PRO A 390 3.20 -27.65 -0.70
CA PRO A 390 2.47 -27.40 -1.95
C PRO A 390 1.47 -26.25 -1.84
N LEU A 391 0.78 -26.06 -0.70
CA LEU A 391 -0.16 -24.98 -0.51
C LEU A 391 0.58 -23.63 -0.42
N THR A 392 1.69 -23.57 0.33
CA THR A 392 2.55 -22.39 0.40
C THR A 392 3.08 -22.03 -1.00
N ALA A 393 3.54 -23.00 -1.79
CA ALA A 393 4.02 -22.76 -3.16
C ALA A 393 2.91 -22.25 -4.09
N SER A 394 1.69 -22.79 -3.98
CA SER A 394 0.54 -22.34 -4.76
C SER A 394 0.13 -20.89 -4.42
N LEU A 395 0.11 -20.53 -3.12
CA LEU A 395 -0.19 -19.18 -2.66
C LEU A 395 0.88 -18.17 -3.09
N ALA A 396 2.17 -18.57 -3.06
CA ALA A 396 3.27 -17.77 -3.60
C ALA A 396 3.10 -17.52 -5.11
N LEU A 397 2.73 -18.56 -5.88
CA LEU A 397 2.49 -18.45 -7.32
C LEU A 397 1.37 -17.45 -7.60
N ILE A 398 0.22 -17.54 -6.89
CA ILE A 398 -0.89 -16.59 -7.02
C ILE A 398 -0.40 -15.16 -6.68
N GLY A 399 0.41 -15.00 -5.64
CA GLY A 399 1.00 -13.71 -5.28
C GLY A 399 1.86 -13.13 -6.41
N PHE A 400 2.72 -13.95 -7.03
CA PHE A 400 3.52 -13.53 -8.17
C PHE A 400 2.68 -13.21 -9.40
N MET A 401 1.62 -13.98 -9.67
CA MET A 401 0.71 -13.69 -10.79
C MET A 401 0.09 -12.30 -10.65
N HIS A 402 -0.28 -11.87 -9.43
CA HIS A 402 -0.85 -10.54 -9.18
C HIS A 402 0.10 -9.38 -9.48
N ILE A 403 1.41 -9.57 -9.28
CA ILE A 403 2.41 -8.52 -9.53
C ILE A 403 3.07 -8.61 -10.91
N THR A 404 2.71 -9.60 -11.73
CA THR A 404 3.22 -9.79 -13.09
C THR A 404 2.13 -9.74 -14.15
N GLY A 405 0.90 -9.41 -13.77
CA GLY A 405 -0.23 -9.32 -14.70
C GLY A 405 -0.63 -10.64 -15.37
N ILE A 406 -0.26 -11.80 -14.80
CA ILE A 406 -0.57 -13.10 -15.40
C ILE A 406 -1.93 -13.60 -14.89
N PRO A 407 -2.86 -14.03 -15.79
CA PRO A 407 -4.15 -14.59 -15.37
C PRO A 407 -4.02 -15.87 -14.53
N PRO A 408 -4.93 -16.12 -13.57
CA PRO A 408 -6.06 -15.31 -13.15
C PRO A 408 -5.69 -14.29 -12.05
N SER A 409 -5.31 -13.08 -12.41
CA SER A 409 -4.92 -12.05 -11.47
C SER A 409 -5.51 -10.69 -11.80
N LEU A 410 -5.86 -9.91 -10.77
CA LEU A 410 -6.30 -8.53 -10.92
C LEU A 410 -5.21 -7.66 -11.59
N GLY A 411 -3.93 -8.05 -11.46
CA GLY A 411 -2.79 -7.40 -12.11
C GLY A 411 -2.91 -7.30 -13.62
N LEU A 412 -3.53 -8.30 -14.29
CA LEU A 412 -3.77 -8.24 -15.73
C LEU A 412 -4.59 -7.01 -16.11
N TRP A 413 -5.72 -6.81 -15.44
CA TRP A 413 -6.61 -5.68 -15.75
C TRP A 413 -5.94 -4.33 -15.47
N SER A 414 -5.18 -4.25 -14.38
CA SER A 414 -4.45 -3.03 -14.05
C SER A 414 -3.38 -2.70 -15.09
N GLU A 415 -2.56 -3.66 -15.51
CA GLU A 415 -1.51 -3.46 -16.50
C GLU A 415 -2.09 -3.11 -17.87
N VAL A 416 -3.15 -3.79 -18.32
CA VAL A 416 -3.83 -3.48 -19.58
C VAL A 416 -4.33 -2.02 -19.59
N LEU A 417 -4.97 -1.56 -18.51
CA LEU A 417 -5.44 -0.19 -18.39
C LEU A 417 -4.29 0.83 -18.36
N ILE A 418 -3.24 0.57 -17.58
CA ILE A 418 -2.06 1.46 -17.51
C ILE A 418 -1.39 1.57 -18.88
N ILE A 419 -1.15 0.44 -19.54
CA ILE A 419 -0.51 0.41 -20.86
C ILE A 419 -1.38 1.11 -21.90
N SER A 420 -2.70 0.88 -21.89
CA SER A 420 -3.64 1.55 -22.77
C SER A 420 -3.62 3.08 -22.59
N GLY A 421 -3.69 3.54 -21.33
CA GLY A 421 -3.58 4.97 -21.00
C GLY A 421 -2.25 5.58 -21.43
N ALA A 422 -1.13 4.89 -21.17
CA ALA A 422 0.21 5.36 -21.57
C ALA A 422 0.37 5.38 -23.09
N ALA A 423 -0.11 4.36 -23.78
CA ALA A 423 -0.07 4.31 -25.24
C ALA A 423 -0.86 5.48 -25.86
N GLY A 424 -2.09 5.72 -25.39
CA GLY A 424 -2.93 6.81 -25.89
C GLY A 424 -2.32 8.19 -25.65
N SER A 425 -1.77 8.43 -24.46
CA SER A 425 -1.19 9.73 -24.08
C SER A 425 0.11 10.05 -24.84
N VAL A 426 0.92 9.05 -25.19
CA VAL A 426 2.23 9.25 -25.83
C VAL A 426 2.12 9.21 -27.36
N LEU A 427 1.30 8.31 -27.92
CA LEU A 427 1.14 8.17 -29.37
C LEU A 427 0.60 9.45 -30.02
N SER A 428 -0.30 10.14 -29.33
CA SER A 428 -0.84 11.43 -29.79
C SER A 428 0.20 12.54 -29.88
N LYS A 429 1.32 12.42 -29.13
CA LYS A 429 2.37 13.44 -29.06
C LYS A 429 3.55 13.14 -29.99
N SER A 430 4.02 11.88 -30.06
CA SER A 430 5.21 11.50 -30.81
C SER A 430 5.29 9.99 -31.05
N ALA A 431 5.39 9.57 -32.31
CA ALA A 431 5.60 8.17 -32.68
C ALA A 431 6.96 7.61 -32.16
N ILE A 432 8.02 8.44 -32.13
CA ILE A 432 9.32 8.03 -31.61
C ILE A 432 9.24 7.80 -30.10
N ALA A 433 8.61 8.72 -29.37
CA ALA A 433 8.41 8.55 -27.92
C ALA A 433 7.54 7.32 -27.62
N PHE A 434 6.56 7.03 -28.45
CA PHE A 434 5.72 5.82 -28.33
C PHE A 434 6.53 4.54 -28.52
N ILE A 435 7.43 4.47 -29.51
CA ILE A 435 8.34 3.32 -29.67
C ILE A 435 9.22 3.16 -28.43
N GLY A 436 9.78 4.27 -27.91
CA GLY A 436 10.57 4.26 -26.68
C GLY A 436 9.79 3.75 -25.47
N LEU A 437 8.53 4.17 -25.32
CA LEU A 437 7.60 3.68 -24.30
C LEU A 437 7.40 2.16 -24.40
N LEU A 438 7.11 1.65 -25.61
CA LEU A 438 6.89 0.23 -25.83
C LEU A 438 8.12 -0.61 -25.47
N ILE A 439 9.31 -0.17 -25.89
CA ILE A 439 10.57 -0.86 -25.55
C ILE A 439 10.76 -0.89 -24.03
N ALA A 440 10.60 0.25 -23.34
CA ALA A 440 10.76 0.33 -21.90
C ALA A 440 9.74 -0.55 -21.16
N LEU A 441 8.49 -0.59 -21.60
CA LEU A 441 7.44 -1.45 -21.05
C LEU A 441 7.75 -2.93 -21.26
N LEU A 442 8.19 -3.34 -22.46
CA LEU A 442 8.59 -4.72 -22.73
C LEU A 442 9.74 -5.17 -21.81
N ILE A 443 10.73 -4.28 -21.59
CA ILE A 443 11.81 -4.53 -20.64
C ILE A 443 11.25 -4.67 -19.22
N GLY A 444 10.38 -3.76 -18.78
CA GLY A 444 9.76 -3.77 -17.46
C GLY A 444 8.95 -5.04 -17.18
N ILE A 445 8.07 -5.43 -18.11
CA ILE A 445 7.27 -6.65 -18.03
C ILE A 445 8.16 -7.89 -18.03
N GLY A 446 9.18 -7.91 -18.90
CA GLY A 446 10.17 -8.99 -18.95
C GLY A 446 10.93 -9.14 -17.61
N LEU A 447 11.34 -8.03 -16.98
CA LEU A 447 11.98 -8.04 -15.67
C LEU A 447 11.02 -8.50 -14.57
N SER A 448 9.77 -8.06 -14.57
CA SER A 448 8.75 -8.48 -13.60
C SER A 448 8.53 -9.99 -13.68
N THR A 449 8.35 -10.51 -14.87
CA THR A 449 8.20 -11.94 -15.13
C THR A 449 9.47 -12.72 -14.73
N ALA A 450 10.66 -12.19 -15.06
CA ALA A 450 11.92 -12.83 -14.74
C ALA A 450 12.14 -12.96 -13.23
N TYR A 451 12.02 -11.87 -12.43
CA TYR A 451 12.23 -12.00 -10.99
C TYR A 451 11.18 -12.90 -10.33
N ALA A 452 9.93 -12.91 -10.81
CA ALA A 452 8.88 -13.76 -10.26
C ALA A 452 9.16 -15.25 -10.50
N PHE A 453 9.33 -15.65 -11.78
CA PHE A 453 9.48 -17.07 -12.12
C PHE A 453 10.85 -17.64 -11.77
N LEU A 454 11.92 -16.85 -11.84
CA LEU A 454 13.22 -17.30 -11.36
C LEU A 454 13.22 -17.52 -9.85
N THR A 455 12.52 -16.67 -9.09
CA THR A 455 12.36 -16.86 -7.64
C THR A 455 11.53 -18.09 -7.33
N MET A 456 10.40 -18.29 -8.02
CA MET A 456 9.60 -19.52 -7.90
C MET A 456 10.44 -20.75 -8.20
N LYS A 457 11.20 -20.72 -9.30
CA LYS A 457 12.09 -21.84 -9.68
C LYS A 457 13.14 -22.11 -8.60
N ARG A 458 13.79 -21.06 -8.08
CA ARG A 458 14.89 -21.21 -7.12
C ARG A 458 14.43 -21.67 -5.75
N ILE A 459 13.27 -21.23 -5.28
CA ILE A 459 12.75 -21.56 -3.94
C ILE A 459 11.98 -22.89 -3.97
N PHE A 460 10.98 -22.99 -4.86
CA PHE A 460 9.97 -24.04 -4.78
C PHE A 460 10.27 -25.24 -5.67
N PHE A 461 11.01 -25.04 -6.76
CA PHE A 461 11.32 -26.10 -7.73
C PHE A 461 12.84 -26.35 -7.81
N GLY A 462 13.23 -27.35 -8.59
CA GLY A 462 14.62 -27.73 -8.74
C GLY A 462 15.05 -28.81 -7.75
N GLN A 463 16.37 -28.96 -7.55
CA GLN A 463 16.93 -29.94 -6.65
C GLN A 463 16.62 -29.60 -5.19
N PRO A 464 16.16 -30.57 -4.38
CA PRO A 464 15.88 -30.33 -2.97
C PRO A 464 17.14 -29.93 -2.20
N SER A 465 17.08 -28.81 -1.49
CA SER A 465 18.13 -28.40 -0.54
C SER A 465 18.01 -29.16 0.78
N GLU A 466 19.03 -29.10 1.63
CA GLU A 466 18.94 -29.66 2.99
C GLU A 466 17.78 -29.04 3.78
N ALA A 467 17.50 -27.74 3.58
CA ALA A 467 16.37 -27.07 4.19
C ALA A 467 15.04 -27.64 3.69
N ALA A 468 14.92 -27.91 2.39
CA ALA A 468 13.72 -28.48 1.79
C ALA A 468 13.43 -29.90 2.31
N LEU A 469 14.46 -30.70 2.59
CA LEU A 469 14.27 -32.05 3.12
C LEU A 469 13.61 -32.06 4.50
N LYS A 470 13.87 -31.03 5.31
CA LYS A 470 13.33 -30.84 6.67
C LYS A 470 12.03 -30.04 6.70
N ALA A 471 11.68 -29.37 5.60
CA ALA A 471 10.50 -28.53 5.49
C ALA A 471 9.20 -29.34 5.71
N LYS A 472 8.23 -28.66 6.33
CA LYS A 472 6.85 -29.16 6.51
C LYS A 472 5.89 -28.06 6.11
N GLU A 473 4.71 -28.46 5.57
CA GLU A 473 3.67 -27.47 5.27
C GLU A 473 3.25 -26.71 6.54
N ALA A 474 2.95 -25.44 6.38
CA ALA A 474 2.48 -24.60 7.47
C ALA A 474 1.08 -25.01 7.95
N GLY A 475 0.79 -24.73 9.20
CA GLY A 475 -0.55 -24.93 9.75
C GLY A 475 -1.59 -23.99 9.15
N TRP A 476 -2.86 -24.37 9.23
CA TRP A 476 -3.98 -23.54 8.75
C TRP A 476 -4.08 -22.17 9.42
N ASN A 477 -3.53 -21.97 10.60
CA ASN A 477 -3.43 -20.69 11.27
C ASN A 477 -2.58 -19.66 10.50
N LEU A 478 -1.62 -20.11 9.69
CA LEU A 478 -0.85 -19.27 8.74
C LEU A 478 -1.48 -19.27 7.35
N LEU A 479 -1.94 -20.44 6.86
CA LEU A 479 -2.39 -20.58 5.47
C LEU A 479 -3.81 -20.01 5.22
N ALA A 480 -4.74 -20.10 6.18
CA ALA A 480 -6.12 -19.65 5.95
C ALA A 480 -6.23 -18.15 5.65
N PRO A 481 -5.57 -17.22 6.40
CA PRO A 481 -5.56 -15.81 6.03
C PRO A 481 -5.02 -15.57 4.61
N MET A 482 -3.95 -16.28 4.22
CA MET A 482 -3.37 -16.19 2.88
C MET A 482 -4.35 -16.70 1.81
N ALA A 483 -5.01 -17.82 2.06
CA ALA A 483 -5.98 -18.40 1.13
C ALA A 483 -7.20 -17.47 0.90
N ILE A 484 -7.65 -16.78 1.95
CA ILE A 484 -8.74 -15.80 1.83
C ILE A 484 -8.28 -14.58 0.99
N ILE A 485 -7.07 -14.07 1.21
CA ILE A 485 -6.50 -12.97 0.40
C ILE A 485 -6.39 -13.41 -1.08
N ALA A 486 -5.89 -14.62 -1.34
CA ALA A 486 -5.77 -15.18 -2.68
C ALA A 486 -7.14 -15.31 -3.36
N ALA A 487 -8.13 -15.84 -2.64
CA ALA A 487 -9.50 -15.98 -3.15
C ALA A 487 -10.11 -14.61 -3.50
N ALA A 488 -9.94 -13.59 -2.64
CA ALA A 488 -10.40 -12.24 -2.91
C ALA A 488 -9.77 -11.66 -4.19
N GLY A 489 -8.46 -11.85 -4.39
CA GLY A 489 -7.77 -11.40 -5.61
C GLY A 489 -8.27 -12.09 -6.89
N VAL A 490 -8.53 -13.40 -6.83
CA VAL A 490 -9.09 -14.17 -7.96
C VAL A 490 -10.55 -13.76 -8.24
N LEU A 491 -11.34 -13.51 -7.20
CA LEU A 491 -12.72 -13.01 -7.35
C LEU A 491 -12.74 -11.65 -8.03
N LEU A 492 -11.86 -10.73 -7.65
CA LEU A 492 -11.74 -9.42 -8.31
C LEU A 492 -11.22 -9.53 -9.76
N PHE A 493 -10.45 -10.56 -10.09
CA PHE A 493 -10.10 -10.84 -11.49
C PHE A 493 -11.33 -11.27 -12.31
N ILE A 494 -12.22 -12.10 -11.76
CA ILE A 494 -13.43 -12.60 -12.44
C ILE A 494 -14.47 -11.47 -12.61
N TRP A 495 -14.59 -10.57 -11.64
CA TRP A 495 -15.52 -9.44 -11.65
C TRP A 495 -14.82 -8.09 -11.47
N PRO A 496 -13.95 -7.69 -12.41
CA PRO A 496 -13.18 -6.45 -12.30
C PRO A 496 -14.07 -5.20 -12.41
N SER A 497 -15.24 -5.31 -13.04
CA SER A 497 -16.21 -4.22 -13.21
C SER A 497 -16.67 -3.60 -11.89
N ILE A 498 -16.65 -4.34 -10.78
CA ILE A 498 -16.98 -3.81 -9.44
C ILE A 498 -16.07 -2.62 -9.08
N LEU A 499 -14.80 -2.65 -9.50
CA LEU A 499 -13.84 -1.57 -9.25
C LEU A 499 -13.66 -0.65 -10.46
N ILE A 500 -13.58 -1.24 -11.67
CA ILE A 500 -13.19 -0.50 -12.88
C ILE A 500 -14.30 0.45 -13.34
N ASP A 501 -15.55 -0.01 -13.44
CA ASP A 501 -16.62 0.80 -14.00
C ASP A 501 -16.90 2.07 -13.17
N PRO A 502 -17.00 2.02 -11.82
CA PRO A 502 -17.16 3.23 -11.02
C PRO A 502 -15.95 4.18 -11.12
N LEU A 503 -14.71 3.64 -11.16
CA LEU A 503 -13.50 4.43 -11.36
C LEU A 503 -13.50 5.17 -12.68
N VAL A 504 -13.81 4.47 -13.78
CA VAL A 504 -13.89 5.04 -15.12
C VAL A 504 -14.96 6.12 -15.17
N SER A 505 -16.13 5.89 -14.57
CA SER A 505 -17.21 6.89 -14.51
C SER A 505 -16.76 8.16 -13.77
N LEU A 506 -16.17 8.04 -12.59
CA LEU A 506 -15.68 9.18 -11.80
C LEU A 506 -14.57 9.94 -12.56
N LEU A 507 -13.58 9.21 -13.07
CA LEU A 507 -12.43 9.83 -13.73
C LEU A 507 -12.79 10.50 -15.07
N SER A 508 -13.77 9.97 -15.79
CA SER A 508 -14.28 10.63 -16.99
C SER A 508 -14.94 11.98 -16.68
N SER A 509 -15.53 12.13 -15.50
CA SER A 509 -16.09 13.43 -15.07
C SER A 509 -15.03 14.39 -14.52
N LEU A 510 -13.92 13.87 -13.96
CA LEU A 510 -12.84 14.67 -13.39
C LEU A 510 -11.84 15.18 -14.43
N LEU A 511 -11.61 14.42 -15.48
CA LEU A 511 -10.60 14.72 -16.50
C LEU A 511 -11.17 15.39 -17.74
N GLY A 512 -12.53 15.49 -17.84
CA GLY A 512 -13.23 16.10 -18.97
C GLY A 512 -13.38 15.12 -20.11
#